data_b04e053bd3486bae3eeb27a745eeb74e
#
_entry.id   b04e053bd3486bae3eeb27a745eeb74e
#
_cell.length_a   1.000
_cell.length_b   1.000
_cell.length_c   1.000
_cell.angle_alpha   90.00
_cell.angle_beta   90.00
_cell.angle_gamma   90.00
#
_symmetry.space_group_name_H-M   'P 1'
#
loop_
_entity.id
_entity.type
_entity.pdbx_description
1 polymer ?
#
loop_
_entity_poly.entity_id
_entity_poly.type
_entity_poly.pdbx_seq_one_letter_code
_entity_poly.pdbx_strand_id
1 'polypeptide(L)'
;MSQLRAVPKQEWRRFFDGMSKELLGKRAEIEVSSLDLGDQIISEWVPMIGITYDHGDDLLDIALEGGNHMIRHPREIVVEYAPMGLSSVAVVDAEGTQQVVRLKEPLVLPPATSK
;
A
#
# COMPACT_ATOMS: atom_id res chain seq x y z
N MET A 1 -11.94 16.39 -1.30
CA MET A 1 -11.37 15.89 -2.56
C MET A 1 -10.17 15.06 -2.33
N SER A 2 -10.04 13.96 -3.07
CA SER A 2 -8.87 13.10 -2.96
C SER A 2 -7.79 13.57 -3.93
N GLN A 3 -6.55 13.32 -3.56
CA GLN A 3 -5.42 13.59 -4.41
C GLN A 3 -4.65 12.30 -4.65
N LEU A 4 -4.29 12.04 -5.89
CA LEU A 4 -3.48 10.89 -6.27
C LEU A 4 -2.05 11.33 -6.45
N ARG A 5 -1.11 10.52 -5.96
CA ARG A 5 0.30 10.81 -6.13
C ARG A 5 1.05 9.53 -6.48
N ALA A 6 1.76 9.56 -7.59
CA ALA A 6 2.66 8.47 -7.93
C ALA A 6 3.92 8.58 -7.08
N VAL A 7 4.35 7.48 -6.49
CA VAL A 7 5.55 7.45 -5.66
C VAL A 7 6.71 6.94 -6.52
N PRO A 8 7.74 7.76 -6.74
CA PRO A 8 8.89 7.31 -7.54
C PRO A 8 9.55 6.08 -6.92
N LYS A 9 10.01 5.18 -7.76
CA LYS A 9 10.54 3.90 -7.29
C LYS A 9 11.68 4.06 -6.29
N GLN A 10 12.55 5.04 -6.50
CA GLN A 10 13.67 5.26 -5.60
C GLN A 10 13.25 5.74 -4.22
N GLU A 11 11.97 6.12 -4.04
CA GLU A 11 11.46 6.55 -2.76
C GLU A 11 10.67 5.47 -2.03
N TRP A 12 10.40 4.33 -2.69
CA TRP A 12 9.48 3.33 -2.13
C TRP A 12 9.90 2.84 -0.76
N ARG A 13 11.16 2.45 -0.62
CA ARG A 13 11.65 1.92 0.64
C ARG A 13 11.46 2.91 1.77
N ARG A 14 11.90 4.13 1.55
CA ARG A 14 11.82 5.17 2.57
C ARG A 14 10.37 5.56 2.85
N PHE A 15 9.56 5.62 1.80
CA PHE A 15 8.16 6.00 1.94
C PHE A 15 7.42 5.03 2.87
N PHE A 16 7.57 3.73 2.63
CA PHE A 16 6.86 2.74 3.45
C PHE A 16 7.50 2.59 4.82
N ASP A 17 8.83 2.64 4.93
CA ASP A 17 9.48 2.57 6.23
C ASP A 17 9.02 3.73 7.12
N GLY A 18 8.81 4.89 6.54
CA GLY A 18 8.41 6.07 7.30
C GLY A 18 7.00 5.99 7.85
N MET A 19 6.13 5.18 7.25
CA MET A 19 4.73 5.11 7.69
C MET A 19 4.41 3.82 8.45
N SER A 20 5.33 2.85 8.51
CA SER A 20 4.99 1.53 9.05
C SER A 20 4.53 1.57 10.49
N LYS A 21 5.11 2.44 11.30
CA LYS A 21 4.67 2.55 12.70
C LYS A 21 3.23 3.00 12.81
N GLU A 22 2.84 3.94 11.97
CA GLU A 22 1.47 4.46 11.99
C GLU A 22 0.48 3.46 11.40
N LEU A 23 0.95 2.55 10.55
CA LEU A 23 0.08 1.52 9.99
C LEU A 23 -0.28 0.42 10.99
N LEU A 24 0.53 0.23 12.01
CA LEU A 24 0.33 -0.86 12.96
C LEU A 24 -1.07 -0.77 13.58
N GLY A 25 -1.84 -1.84 13.44
CA GLY A 25 -3.18 -1.93 13.98
C GLY A 25 -4.27 -1.32 13.11
N LYS A 26 -3.91 -0.59 12.06
CA LYS A 26 -4.91 -0.05 11.13
C LYS A 26 -5.51 -1.19 10.31
N ARG A 27 -6.80 -1.14 10.07
CA ARG A 27 -7.46 -2.20 9.30
C ARG A 27 -7.41 -1.90 7.83
N ALA A 28 -7.15 -2.93 7.03
CA ALA A 28 -6.98 -2.79 5.60
C ALA A 28 -7.78 -3.81 4.83
N GLU A 29 -8.26 -3.40 3.67
CA GLU A 29 -8.87 -4.27 2.69
C GLU A 29 -7.92 -4.37 1.51
N ILE A 30 -7.67 -5.58 1.01
CA ILE A 30 -6.84 -5.76 -0.16
C ILE A 30 -7.69 -6.32 -1.28
N GLU A 31 -7.73 -5.58 -2.38
CA GLU A 31 -8.45 -5.98 -3.58
C GLU A 31 -7.44 -6.21 -4.69
N VAL A 32 -7.57 -7.34 -5.38
CA VAL A 32 -6.72 -7.69 -6.52
C VAL A 32 -7.57 -7.67 -7.78
N SER A 33 -7.13 -6.93 -8.79
CA SER A 33 -7.82 -6.81 -10.06
C SER A 33 -6.92 -7.30 -11.19
N SER A 34 -7.40 -8.23 -11.98
CA SER A 34 -6.67 -8.69 -13.15
C SER A 34 -7.65 -8.85 -14.30
N LEU A 35 -7.10 -8.89 -15.53
CA LEU A 35 -7.94 -9.08 -16.72
C LEU A 35 -8.61 -10.44 -16.73
N ASP A 36 -7.93 -11.45 -16.20
CA ASP A 36 -8.42 -12.82 -16.24
C ASP A 36 -9.44 -13.13 -15.17
N LEU A 37 -9.24 -12.58 -13.96
CA LEU A 37 -10.04 -12.98 -12.79
C LEU A 37 -11.02 -11.90 -12.34
N GLY A 38 -10.93 -10.69 -12.90
CA GLY A 38 -11.74 -9.58 -12.44
C GLY A 38 -11.27 -9.10 -11.06
N ASP A 39 -12.16 -8.49 -10.32
CA ASP A 39 -11.82 -7.91 -9.02
C ASP A 39 -12.15 -8.90 -7.91
N GLN A 40 -11.20 -9.11 -7.01
CA GLN A 40 -11.38 -10.01 -5.87
C GLN A 40 -10.86 -9.37 -4.61
N ILE A 41 -11.65 -9.43 -3.55
CA ILE A 41 -11.22 -8.97 -2.23
C ILE A 41 -10.63 -10.16 -1.50
N ILE A 42 -9.33 -10.11 -1.22
CA ILE A 42 -8.63 -11.23 -0.60
C ILE A 42 -8.41 -11.03 0.89
N SER A 43 -8.50 -9.81 1.37
CA SER A 43 -8.44 -9.51 2.80
C SER A 43 -9.40 -8.37 3.08
N GLU A 44 -10.25 -8.52 4.08
CA GLU A 44 -11.26 -7.51 4.37
C GLU A 44 -11.09 -7.02 5.80
N TRP A 45 -10.66 -5.78 5.92
CA TRP A 45 -10.50 -5.05 7.18
C TRP A 45 -9.68 -5.80 8.23
N VAL A 46 -8.55 -6.37 7.76
CA VAL A 46 -7.62 -7.09 8.62
C VAL A 46 -6.63 -6.11 9.21
N PRO A 47 -6.30 -6.23 10.51
CA PRO A 47 -5.30 -5.35 11.10
C PRO A 47 -3.95 -5.52 10.43
N MET A 48 -3.27 -4.41 10.19
CA MET A 48 -1.97 -4.40 9.55
C MET A 48 -0.86 -4.40 10.58
N ILE A 49 0.27 -4.95 10.16
CA ILE A 49 1.51 -4.85 10.93
C ILE A 49 2.40 -3.77 10.29
N GLY A 50 2.46 -3.74 8.97
CA GLY A 50 3.23 -2.73 8.26
C GLY A 50 3.39 -3.06 6.79
N ILE A 51 4.07 -2.18 6.06
CA ILE A 51 4.41 -2.40 4.66
C ILE A 51 5.90 -2.14 4.49
N THR A 52 6.60 -3.04 3.83
CA THR A 52 8.03 -2.93 3.59
C THR A 52 8.34 -3.19 2.13
N TYR A 53 9.16 -2.36 1.51
CA TYR A 53 9.66 -2.65 0.18
C TYR A 53 11.10 -3.15 0.27
N ASP A 54 11.32 -4.37 -0.23
CA ASP A 54 12.63 -4.98 -0.27
C ASP A 54 13.22 -4.74 -1.66
N HIS A 55 14.18 -3.85 -1.74
CA HIS A 55 14.81 -3.49 -3.01
C HIS A 55 15.58 -4.68 -3.60
N GLY A 56 16.23 -5.48 -2.76
CA GLY A 56 17.04 -6.59 -3.24
C GLY A 56 16.23 -7.66 -3.95
N ASP A 57 15.05 -7.98 -3.41
CA ASP A 57 14.17 -8.98 -4.00
C ASP A 57 13.07 -8.37 -4.86
N ASP A 58 13.00 -7.05 -4.94
CA ASP A 58 11.96 -6.33 -5.67
C ASP A 58 10.59 -6.83 -5.22
N LEU A 59 10.35 -6.74 -3.92
CA LEU A 59 9.19 -7.33 -3.29
C LEU A 59 8.53 -6.33 -2.34
N LEU A 60 7.24 -6.09 -2.50
CA LEU A 60 6.47 -5.30 -1.56
C LEU A 60 5.74 -6.27 -0.63
N ASP A 61 6.07 -6.20 0.66
CA ASP A 61 5.52 -7.10 1.67
C ASP A 61 4.49 -6.32 2.50
N ILE A 62 3.23 -6.71 2.39
CA ILE A 62 2.16 -6.12 3.19
C ILE A 62 1.89 -7.10 4.32
N ALA A 63 2.40 -6.76 5.50
CA ALA A 63 2.28 -7.65 6.66
C ALA A 63 0.96 -7.40 7.37
N LEU A 64 0.18 -8.45 7.53
CA LEU A 64 -1.14 -8.42 8.16
C LEU A 64 -1.16 -9.43 9.30
N GLU A 65 -2.09 -9.26 10.23
CA GLU A 65 -2.32 -10.30 11.22
C GLU A 65 -2.80 -11.54 10.50
N GLY A 66 -2.17 -12.66 10.78
CA GLY A 66 -2.54 -13.93 10.17
C GLY A 66 -1.80 -14.27 8.90
N GLY A 67 -1.01 -13.37 8.35
CA GLY A 67 -0.20 -13.68 7.16
C GLY A 67 0.17 -12.45 6.38
N ASN A 68 1.12 -12.61 5.48
CA ASN A 68 1.61 -11.49 4.68
C ASN A 68 1.09 -11.60 3.25
N HIS A 69 0.75 -10.46 2.67
CA HIS A 69 0.41 -10.38 1.26
C HIS A 69 1.60 -9.79 0.52
N MET A 70 2.18 -10.56 -0.39
CA MET A 70 3.40 -10.15 -1.07
C MET A 70 3.12 -9.83 -2.52
N ILE A 71 3.68 -8.72 -2.99
CA ILE A 71 3.57 -8.30 -4.38
C ILE A 71 4.97 -8.33 -4.96
N ARG A 72 5.18 -9.26 -5.91
CA ARG A 72 6.48 -9.41 -6.56
C ARG A 72 6.57 -8.48 -7.74
N HIS A 73 7.74 -7.87 -7.91
CA HIS A 73 8.05 -7.01 -9.05
C HIS A 73 7.02 -5.90 -9.23
N PRO A 74 6.79 -5.09 -8.20
CA PRO A 74 5.90 -3.94 -8.37
C PRO A 74 6.52 -2.97 -9.38
N ARG A 75 5.68 -2.39 -10.22
CA ARG A 75 6.12 -1.43 -11.24
C ARG A 75 5.70 -0.02 -10.95
N GLU A 76 4.50 0.14 -10.41
CA GLU A 76 3.96 1.47 -10.17
C GLU A 76 3.22 1.48 -8.85
N ILE A 77 3.43 2.52 -8.07
CA ILE A 77 2.72 2.69 -6.81
C ILE A 77 2.12 4.08 -6.82
N VAL A 78 0.79 4.14 -6.66
CA VAL A 78 0.05 5.40 -6.59
C VAL A 78 -0.71 5.41 -5.28
N VAL A 79 -0.54 6.47 -4.51
CA VAL A 79 -1.24 6.60 -3.24
C VAL A 79 -2.35 7.64 -3.38
N GLU A 80 -3.40 7.47 -2.61
CA GLU A 80 -4.51 8.40 -2.58
C GLU A 80 -4.59 9.05 -1.22
N TYR A 81 -4.62 10.38 -1.20
CA TYR A 81 -4.78 11.15 0.01
C TYR A 81 -6.19 11.73 0.02
N ALA A 82 -6.99 11.31 0.99
CA ALA A 82 -8.26 11.95 1.29
C ALA A 82 -7.98 13.14 2.21
N PRO A 83 -8.97 14.02 2.44
CA PRO A 83 -8.74 15.17 3.32
C PRO A 83 -8.20 14.80 4.70
N MET A 84 -8.57 13.63 5.21
CA MET A 84 -8.15 13.20 6.55
C MET A 84 -6.83 12.44 6.57
N GLY A 85 -6.23 12.15 5.41
CA GLY A 85 -4.95 11.46 5.36
C GLY A 85 -4.87 10.43 4.24
N LEU A 86 -3.87 9.58 4.31
CA LEU A 86 -3.65 8.54 3.31
C LEU A 86 -4.76 7.50 3.40
N SER A 87 -5.47 7.28 2.30
CA SER A 87 -6.61 6.37 2.30
C SER A 87 -6.34 5.07 1.56
N SER A 88 -5.48 5.06 0.55
CA SER A 88 -5.20 3.84 -0.19
C SER A 88 -3.85 3.86 -0.87
N VAL A 89 -3.35 2.66 -1.16
CA VAL A 89 -2.12 2.45 -1.91
C VAL A 89 -2.45 1.48 -3.03
N ALA A 90 -2.30 1.93 -4.27
CA ALA A 90 -2.54 1.09 -5.44
C ALA A 90 -1.20 0.69 -6.04
N VAL A 91 -1.04 -0.59 -6.30
CA VAL A 91 0.20 -1.14 -6.83
C VAL A 91 -0.12 -1.90 -8.11
N VAL A 92 0.62 -1.60 -9.18
CA VAL A 92 0.54 -2.37 -10.41
C VAL A 92 1.84 -3.16 -10.52
N ASP A 93 1.72 -4.48 -10.65
CA ASP A 93 2.90 -5.33 -10.73
C ASP A 93 3.34 -5.58 -12.17
N ALA A 94 4.41 -6.35 -12.32
CA ALA A 94 5.01 -6.59 -13.64
C ALA A 94 4.07 -7.32 -14.60
N GLU A 95 3.06 -8.01 -14.08
CA GLU A 95 2.10 -8.73 -14.91
C GLU A 95 0.87 -7.88 -15.24
N GLY A 96 0.86 -6.64 -14.78
CA GLY A 96 -0.28 -5.75 -15.01
C GLY A 96 -1.42 -5.92 -14.02
N THR A 97 -1.26 -6.77 -13.02
CA THR A 97 -2.27 -6.93 -11.99
C THR A 97 -2.26 -5.74 -11.07
N GLN A 98 -3.41 -5.17 -10.79
CA GLN A 98 -3.54 -4.06 -9.86
C GLN A 98 -3.97 -4.58 -8.50
N GLN A 99 -3.29 -4.12 -7.47
CA GLN A 99 -3.60 -4.52 -6.10
C GLN A 99 -3.75 -3.25 -5.28
N VAL A 100 -4.90 -3.11 -4.63
CA VAL A 100 -5.22 -1.89 -3.89
C VAL A 100 -5.36 -2.22 -2.42
N VAL A 101 -4.60 -1.53 -1.60
CA VAL A 101 -4.71 -1.62 -0.15
C VAL A 101 -5.49 -0.39 0.31
N ARG A 102 -6.70 -0.62 0.81
CA ARG A 102 -7.54 0.47 1.33
C ARG A 102 -7.53 0.44 2.84
N LEU A 103 -7.34 1.59 3.45
CA LEU A 103 -7.38 1.70 4.90
C LEU A 103 -8.79 2.05 5.33
N LYS A 104 -9.29 1.36 6.35
CA LYS A 104 -10.64 1.62 6.86
C LYS A 104 -10.73 3.04 7.41
N GLU A 105 -9.65 3.50 8.04
CA GLU A 105 -9.55 4.87 8.51
C GLU A 105 -8.33 5.49 7.89
N PRO A 106 -8.41 6.71 7.36
CA PRO A 106 -7.24 7.34 6.75
C PRO A 106 -6.09 7.45 7.72
N LEU A 107 -4.87 7.28 7.20
CA LEU A 107 -3.66 7.38 8.00
C LEU A 107 -3.20 8.83 8.00
N VAL A 108 -3.21 9.44 9.18
CA VAL A 108 -2.72 10.80 9.33
C VAL A 108 -1.20 10.74 9.42
N LEU A 109 -0.52 11.20 8.38
CA LEU A 109 0.94 11.22 8.37
C LEU A 109 1.43 12.54 8.96
N PRO A 110 2.61 12.54 9.57
CA PRO A 110 3.17 13.81 10.06
C PRO A 110 3.37 14.73 8.87
N PRO A 111 3.28 16.04 9.08
CA PRO A 111 3.52 16.97 7.98
C PRO A 111 4.91 16.72 7.41
N ALA A 112 5.03 16.82 6.12
CA ALA A 112 6.30 16.69 5.47
C ALA A 112 7.14 17.84 5.93
N THR A 113 8.05 17.56 6.77
CA THR A 113 8.96 18.54 7.21
C THR A 113 10.07 18.50 6.29
N SER A 114 10.04 18.98 5.61
CA SER A 114 11.13 19.01 4.94
C SER A 114 12.35 19.01 5.59
N LYS A 115 12.48 18.78 6.06
CA LYS A 115 13.31 18.91 6.34
C LYS A 115 13.86 18.33 6.42
#